data_567430d3736e23a50e03b57580d48260
#
_entry.id   567430d3736e23a50e03b57580d48260
#
_cell.length_a   1.000
_cell.length_b   1.000
_cell.length_c   1.000
_cell.angle_alpha   90.00
_cell.angle_beta   90.00
_cell.angle_gamma   90.00
#
_symmetry.space_group_name_H-M   'P 1'
#
loop_
_entity.id
_entity.type
_entity.pdbx_description
1 polymer ?
#
loop_
_entity_poly.entity_id
_entity_poly.type
_entity_poly.pdbx_seq_one_letter_code
_entity_poly.pdbx_strand_id
1 'polypeptide(L)'
;NTMIDAMGVVGEKFKRNEIFVPEMLVAARAMKKGVEILKPHLAGDNTVSAGKLIIGTVAGDIHDIGKNLVAMMLESAGFEVIDLGVDVPVEKFVETVKENPDVKIVCLSALLTTTMPAMKDTVAALAAEDFRSNIKIMVGGAPITQEFADEIGADAYTADAASAAEKAKELAA
;
A
#
# COMPACT_ATOMS: atom_id res chain seq x y z
N ASN A 1 14.50 -1.60 -15.78
CA ASN A 1 13.68 -1.04 -14.69
C ASN A 1 13.91 0.45 -14.45
N THR A 2 14.43 1.16 -15.46
CA THR A 2 14.82 2.57 -15.40
C THR A 2 13.72 3.51 -14.86
N MET A 3 12.45 3.23 -15.17
CA MET A 3 11.32 4.05 -14.68
C MET A 3 11.06 3.83 -13.19
N ILE A 4 11.15 2.59 -12.71
CA ILE A 4 11.00 2.25 -11.28
C ILE A 4 12.15 2.87 -10.48
N ASP A 5 13.39 2.80 -11.01
CA ASP A 5 14.56 3.39 -10.38
C ASP A 5 14.43 4.92 -10.30
N ALA A 6 13.91 5.55 -11.36
CA ALA A 6 13.63 7.00 -11.37
C ALA A 6 12.59 7.40 -10.31
N MET A 7 11.54 6.60 -10.12
CA MET A 7 10.56 6.85 -9.03
C MET A 7 11.18 6.65 -7.65
N GLY A 8 12.14 5.76 -7.49
CA GLY A 8 12.93 5.64 -6.26
C GLY A 8 13.66 6.94 -5.93
N VAL A 9 14.31 7.57 -6.93
CA VAL A 9 14.96 8.88 -6.76
C VAL A 9 13.96 9.98 -6.37
N VAL A 10 12.76 9.98 -6.97
CA VAL A 10 11.68 10.91 -6.61
C VAL A 10 11.25 10.71 -5.14
N GLY A 11 11.07 9.46 -4.71
CA GLY A 11 10.74 9.12 -3.32
C GLY A 11 11.80 9.61 -2.32
N GLU A 12 13.08 9.41 -2.63
CA GLU A 12 14.17 9.91 -1.79
C GLU A 12 14.19 11.45 -1.69
N LYS A 13 13.95 12.15 -2.79
CA LYS A 13 13.84 13.62 -2.78
C LYS A 13 12.67 14.10 -1.95
N PHE A 14 11.55 13.39 -2.00
CA PHE A 14 10.39 13.70 -1.16
C PHE A 14 10.72 13.54 0.33
N LYS A 15 11.36 12.45 0.74
CA LYS A 15 11.81 12.22 2.12
C LYS A 15 12.76 13.31 2.64
N ARG A 16 13.60 13.85 1.75
CA ARG A 16 14.52 14.94 2.10
C ARG A 16 13.90 16.34 2.05
N ASN A 17 12.58 16.43 1.79
CA ASN A 17 11.87 17.69 1.57
C ASN A 17 12.44 18.55 0.43
N GLU A 18 13.07 17.92 -0.57
CA GLU A 18 13.56 18.60 -1.79
C GLU A 18 12.43 18.78 -2.81
N ILE A 19 11.41 17.94 -2.75
CA ILE A 19 10.15 18.04 -3.51
C ILE A 19 8.97 17.79 -2.57
N PHE A 20 7.79 18.24 -2.99
CA PHE A 20 6.56 18.13 -2.21
C PHE A 20 5.52 17.28 -2.95
N VAL A 21 4.35 17.07 -2.32
CA VAL A 21 3.26 16.23 -2.86
C VAL A 21 2.90 16.57 -4.32
N PRO A 22 2.78 17.84 -4.75
CA PRO A 22 2.44 18.15 -6.14
C PRO A 22 3.44 17.60 -7.16
N GLU A 23 4.74 17.77 -6.93
CA GLU A 23 5.80 17.28 -7.82
C GLU A 23 5.84 15.75 -7.83
N MET A 24 5.67 15.12 -6.66
CA MET A 24 5.60 13.67 -6.56
C MET A 24 4.41 13.10 -7.34
N LEU A 25 3.23 13.74 -7.25
CA LEU A 25 2.04 13.35 -8.01
C LEU A 25 2.24 13.47 -9.53
N VAL A 26 2.93 14.49 -9.98
CA VAL A 26 3.26 14.65 -11.42
C VAL A 26 4.18 13.52 -11.89
N ALA A 27 5.21 13.20 -11.12
CA ALA A 27 6.15 12.13 -11.44
C ALA A 27 5.43 10.76 -11.45
N ALA A 28 4.60 10.45 -10.46
CA ALA A 28 3.84 9.22 -10.36
C ALA A 28 2.83 9.07 -11.53
N ARG A 29 2.18 10.17 -11.92
CA ARG A 29 1.27 10.18 -13.08
C ARG A 29 2.00 9.94 -14.40
N ALA A 30 3.18 10.52 -14.56
CA ALA A 30 4.03 10.29 -15.73
C ALA A 30 4.48 8.82 -15.80
N MET A 31 4.89 8.25 -14.67
CA MET A 31 5.24 6.84 -14.54
C MET A 31 4.06 5.93 -14.94
N LYS A 32 2.88 6.16 -14.36
CA LYS A 32 1.67 5.38 -14.66
C LYS A 32 1.33 5.39 -16.15
N LYS A 33 1.37 6.56 -16.78
CA LYS A 33 1.14 6.68 -18.23
C LYS A 33 2.19 5.92 -19.06
N GLY A 34 3.45 5.98 -18.68
CA GLY A 34 4.51 5.22 -19.33
C GLY A 34 4.29 3.71 -19.22
N VAL A 35 3.93 3.23 -18.04
CA VAL A 35 3.61 1.80 -17.81
C VAL A 35 2.38 1.37 -18.62
N GLU A 36 1.32 2.17 -18.67
CA GLU A 36 0.13 1.88 -19.49
C GLU A 36 0.47 1.69 -20.97
N ILE A 37 1.36 2.52 -21.52
CA ILE A 37 1.80 2.43 -22.93
C ILE A 37 2.67 1.18 -23.15
N LEU A 38 3.54 0.85 -22.19
CA LEU A 38 4.46 -0.28 -22.31
C LEU A 38 3.78 -1.63 -22.06
N LYS A 39 2.74 -1.68 -21.24
CA LYS A 39 2.06 -2.91 -20.81
C LYS A 39 1.66 -3.84 -21.97
N PRO A 40 1.08 -3.38 -23.11
CA PRO A 40 0.77 -4.25 -24.24
C PRO A 40 2.01 -4.83 -24.95
N HIS A 41 3.15 -4.13 -24.88
CA HIS A 41 4.41 -4.55 -25.50
C HIS A 41 5.23 -5.49 -24.63
N LEU A 42 4.90 -5.58 -23.36
CA LEU A 42 5.52 -6.46 -22.37
C LEU A 42 4.77 -7.78 -22.19
N ALA A 43 3.62 -7.96 -22.86
CA ALA A 43 2.83 -9.17 -22.83
C ALA A 43 3.56 -10.31 -23.58
N GLY A 44 4.44 -10.98 -22.92
CA GLY A 44 5.26 -12.08 -23.47
C GLY A 44 6.54 -12.36 -22.67
N ASP A 45 7.07 -11.36 -22.01
CA ASP A 45 8.12 -11.53 -20.99
C ASP A 45 7.52 -11.34 -19.60
N ASN A 46 7.89 -12.21 -18.66
CA ASN A 46 7.59 -12.05 -17.24
C ASN A 46 8.01 -10.63 -16.81
N THR A 47 7.08 -9.67 -16.94
CA THR A 47 7.25 -8.39 -16.25
C THR A 47 7.30 -8.73 -14.78
N VAL A 48 8.45 -8.55 -14.18
CA VAL A 48 8.67 -8.81 -12.76
C VAL A 48 7.77 -7.84 -12.01
N SER A 49 6.53 -8.24 -11.76
CA SER A 49 5.66 -7.57 -10.80
C SER A 49 6.36 -7.65 -9.45
N ALA A 50 6.44 -6.55 -8.73
CA ALA A 50 6.96 -6.53 -7.37
C ALA A 50 6.06 -7.36 -6.41
N GLY A 51 4.87 -7.74 -6.88
CA GLY A 51 3.87 -8.51 -6.15
C GLY A 51 2.49 -7.86 -6.25
N LYS A 52 1.49 -8.55 -5.72
CA LYS A 52 0.11 -8.04 -5.60
C LYS A 52 -0.17 -7.64 -4.16
N LEU A 53 -0.86 -6.53 -3.98
CA LEU A 53 -1.26 -6.04 -2.67
C LEU A 53 -2.68 -5.47 -2.66
N ILE A 54 -3.27 -5.44 -1.48
CA ILE A 54 -4.57 -4.83 -1.21
C ILE A 54 -4.35 -3.56 -0.41
N ILE A 55 -5.11 -2.52 -0.69
CA ILE A 55 -5.14 -1.30 0.12
C ILE A 55 -6.57 -0.84 0.35
N GLY A 56 -6.88 -0.36 1.56
CA GLY A 56 -8.18 0.19 1.90
C GLY A 56 -8.14 1.05 3.15
N THR A 57 -9.09 1.97 3.26
CA THR A 57 -9.35 2.72 4.49
C THR A 57 -10.37 1.93 5.32
N VAL A 58 -10.07 1.73 6.59
CA VAL A 58 -10.87 0.88 7.49
C VAL A 58 -12.29 1.38 7.70
N ALA A 59 -13.16 0.51 8.21
CA ALA A 59 -14.57 0.81 8.46
C ALA A 59 -14.74 2.07 9.35
N GLY A 60 -15.73 2.89 8.99
CA GLY A 60 -16.04 4.16 9.67
C GLY A 60 -15.14 5.34 9.24
N ASP A 61 -14.17 5.12 8.37
CA ASP A 61 -13.26 6.15 7.89
C ASP A 61 -13.40 6.37 6.38
N ILE A 62 -13.70 7.59 5.97
CA ILE A 62 -13.93 7.96 4.56
C ILE A 62 -12.77 8.77 3.94
N HIS A 63 -11.64 8.90 4.65
CA HIS A 63 -10.49 9.64 4.15
C HIS A 63 -9.68 8.80 3.17
N ASP A 64 -9.42 9.34 2.00
CA ASP A 64 -8.78 8.65 0.90
C ASP A 64 -7.49 9.31 0.34
N ILE A 65 -7.26 10.59 0.62
CA ILE A 65 -6.14 11.36 0.02
C ILE A 65 -4.81 10.66 0.30
N GLY A 66 -4.51 10.36 1.57
CA GLY A 66 -3.28 9.68 1.97
C GLY A 66 -3.20 8.26 1.39
N LYS A 67 -4.29 7.50 1.47
CA LYS A 67 -4.40 6.16 0.91
C LYS A 67 -4.15 6.15 -0.60
N ASN A 68 -4.76 7.06 -1.35
CA ASN A 68 -4.59 7.15 -2.79
C ASN A 68 -3.15 7.52 -3.17
N LEU A 69 -2.49 8.36 -2.36
CA LEU A 69 -1.08 8.69 -2.54
C LEU A 69 -0.19 7.45 -2.34
N VAL A 70 -0.44 6.68 -1.28
CA VAL A 70 0.26 5.40 -1.03
C VAL A 70 0.02 4.42 -2.18
N ALA A 71 -1.23 4.23 -2.61
CA ALA A 71 -1.57 3.35 -3.73
C ALA A 71 -0.81 3.72 -5.00
N MET A 72 -0.76 5.01 -5.34
CA MET A 72 -0.03 5.51 -6.51
C MET A 72 1.49 5.26 -6.40
N MET A 73 2.08 5.42 -5.21
CA MET A 73 3.50 5.14 -4.99
C MET A 73 3.80 3.64 -5.09
N LEU A 74 2.91 2.79 -4.59
CA LEU A 74 3.02 1.33 -4.70
C LEU A 74 2.90 0.86 -6.16
N GLU A 75 1.92 1.38 -6.93
CA GLU A 75 1.82 1.13 -8.37
C GLU A 75 3.10 1.56 -9.11
N SER A 76 3.64 2.74 -8.77
CA SER A 76 4.88 3.25 -9.34
C SER A 76 6.11 2.43 -8.95
N ALA A 77 6.05 1.72 -7.84
CA ALA A 77 7.08 0.78 -7.39
C ALA A 77 6.99 -0.60 -8.10
N GLY A 78 5.97 -0.82 -8.94
CA GLY A 78 5.78 -2.03 -9.72
C GLY A 78 4.81 -3.05 -9.12
N PHE A 79 4.06 -2.68 -8.07
CA PHE A 79 3.03 -3.54 -7.49
C PHE A 79 1.73 -3.50 -8.30
N GLU A 80 1.03 -4.63 -8.33
CA GLU A 80 -0.38 -4.70 -8.70
C GLU A 80 -1.21 -4.36 -7.45
N VAL A 81 -1.97 -3.25 -7.50
CA VAL A 81 -2.71 -2.73 -6.36
C VAL A 81 -4.21 -2.99 -6.53
N ILE A 82 -4.81 -3.69 -5.57
CA ILE A 82 -6.26 -3.84 -5.42
C ILE A 82 -6.71 -2.80 -4.40
N ASP A 83 -7.31 -1.71 -4.85
CA ASP A 83 -7.83 -0.65 -3.99
C ASP A 83 -9.30 -0.93 -3.63
N LEU A 84 -9.57 -1.18 -2.36
CA LEU A 84 -10.91 -1.44 -1.82
C LEU A 84 -11.70 -0.16 -1.55
N GLY A 85 -11.07 1.01 -1.65
CA GLY A 85 -11.71 2.29 -1.36
C GLY A 85 -11.66 2.66 0.12
N VAL A 86 -12.76 3.25 0.60
CA VAL A 86 -12.92 3.77 1.96
C VAL A 86 -14.07 3.09 2.67
N ASP A 87 -14.15 3.23 4.00
CA ASP A 87 -15.20 2.62 4.84
C ASP A 87 -15.32 1.11 4.56
N VAL A 88 -14.17 0.44 4.48
CA VAL A 88 -14.10 -0.97 4.08
C VAL A 88 -14.35 -1.86 5.30
N PRO A 89 -15.40 -2.70 5.27
CA PRO A 89 -15.68 -3.64 6.37
C PRO A 89 -14.54 -4.68 6.51
N VAL A 90 -14.36 -5.19 7.71
CA VAL A 90 -13.34 -6.21 8.04
C VAL A 90 -13.45 -7.43 7.12
N GLU A 91 -14.66 -7.91 6.91
CA GLU A 91 -14.96 -9.10 6.10
C GLU A 91 -14.48 -8.91 4.66
N LYS A 92 -14.58 -7.69 4.12
CA LYS A 92 -14.16 -7.41 2.75
C LYS A 92 -12.66 -7.55 2.55
N PHE A 93 -11.85 -7.15 3.53
CA PHE A 93 -10.41 -7.41 3.50
C PHE A 93 -10.11 -8.91 3.48
N VAL A 94 -10.73 -9.67 4.37
CA VAL A 94 -10.54 -11.12 4.49
C VAL A 94 -10.97 -11.84 3.21
N GLU A 95 -12.16 -11.53 2.69
CA GLU A 95 -12.68 -12.11 1.44
C GLU A 95 -11.76 -11.81 0.26
N THR A 96 -11.30 -10.56 0.12
CA THR A 96 -10.44 -10.18 -1.00
C THR A 96 -9.10 -10.92 -0.97
N VAL A 97 -8.52 -11.17 0.21
CA VAL A 97 -7.31 -12.01 0.32
C VAL A 97 -7.61 -13.44 -0.10
N LYS A 98 -8.74 -14.03 0.33
CA LYS A 98 -9.17 -15.39 -0.06
C LYS A 98 -9.37 -15.54 -1.58
N GLU A 99 -9.95 -14.51 -2.20
CA GLU A 99 -10.14 -14.45 -3.66
C GLU A 99 -8.84 -14.24 -4.45
N ASN A 100 -7.80 -13.72 -3.79
CA ASN A 100 -6.51 -13.41 -4.41
C ASN A 100 -5.35 -14.04 -3.62
N PRO A 101 -5.12 -15.35 -3.73
CA PRO A 101 -4.12 -16.06 -2.93
C PRO A 101 -2.66 -15.68 -3.25
N ASP A 102 -2.44 -14.93 -4.32
CA ASP A 102 -1.15 -14.35 -4.72
C ASP A 102 -0.86 -12.98 -4.08
N VAL A 103 -1.78 -12.43 -3.30
CA VAL A 103 -1.56 -11.22 -2.50
C VAL A 103 -0.47 -11.47 -1.47
N LYS A 104 0.47 -10.52 -1.40
CA LYS A 104 1.60 -10.54 -0.45
C LYS A 104 1.45 -9.55 0.69
N ILE A 105 0.75 -8.44 0.46
CA ILE A 105 0.66 -7.34 1.43
C ILE A 105 -0.77 -6.84 1.50
N VAL A 106 -1.24 -6.57 2.72
CA VAL A 106 -2.50 -5.87 2.98
C VAL A 106 -2.15 -4.55 3.67
N CYS A 107 -2.53 -3.43 3.05
CA CYS A 107 -2.30 -2.08 3.56
C CYS A 107 -3.60 -1.51 4.13
N LEU A 108 -3.56 -1.07 5.39
CA LEU A 108 -4.69 -0.48 6.09
C LEU A 108 -4.42 0.99 6.40
N SER A 109 -5.39 1.85 6.09
CA SER A 109 -5.33 3.29 6.37
C SER A 109 -6.42 3.70 7.36
N ALA A 110 -6.08 4.58 8.31
CA ALA A 110 -7.02 5.27 9.18
C ALA A 110 -6.54 6.69 9.47
N LEU A 111 -7.43 7.67 9.43
CA LEU A 111 -7.10 9.08 9.71
C LEU A 111 -7.61 9.56 11.07
N LEU A 112 -8.58 8.88 11.66
CA LEU A 112 -9.22 9.28 12.92
C LEU A 112 -8.81 8.35 14.06
N THR A 113 -8.61 8.92 15.25
CA THR A 113 -8.41 8.10 16.45
C THR A 113 -9.60 7.20 16.75
N THR A 114 -10.82 7.62 16.37
CA THR A 114 -12.05 6.86 16.52
C THR A 114 -12.14 5.66 15.58
N THR A 115 -11.34 5.59 14.52
CA THR A 115 -11.31 4.47 13.57
C THR A 115 -10.10 3.53 13.77
N MET A 116 -9.20 3.86 14.69
CA MET A 116 -8.12 2.95 15.12
C MET A 116 -8.61 1.59 15.63
N PRO A 117 -9.73 1.48 16.40
CA PRO A 117 -10.30 0.19 16.76
C PRO A 117 -10.67 -0.67 15.55
N ALA A 118 -11.26 -0.11 14.50
CA ALA A 118 -11.59 -0.84 13.29
C ALA A 118 -10.33 -1.38 12.56
N MET A 119 -9.22 -0.65 12.62
CA MET A 119 -7.93 -1.14 12.13
C MET A 119 -7.45 -2.33 12.97
N LYS A 120 -7.53 -2.25 14.28
CA LYS A 120 -7.17 -3.35 15.20
C LYS A 120 -8.00 -4.60 14.92
N ASP A 121 -9.34 -4.44 14.76
CA ASP A 121 -10.25 -5.54 14.46
C ASP A 121 -9.91 -6.18 13.10
N THR A 122 -9.57 -5.37 12.09
CA THR A 122 -9.17 -5.86 10.76
C THR A 122 -7.87 -6.67 10.84
N VAL A 123 -6.87 -6.19 11.57
CA VAL A 123 -5.61 -6.92 11.77
C VAL A 123 -5.87 -8.23 12.51
N ALA A 124 -6.69 -8.22 13.56
CA ALA A 124 -7.04 -9.42 14.32
C ALA A 124 -7.78 -10.46 13.46
N ALA A 125 -8.71 -10.03 12.61
CA ALA A 125 -9.43 -10.92 11.69
C ALA A 125 -8.50 -11.55 10.65
N LEU A 126 -7.60 -10.75 10.04
CA LEU A 126 -6.59 -11.26 9.11
C LEU A 126 -5.62 -12.23 9.81
N ALA A 127 -5.27 -11.96 11.08
CA ALA A 127 -4.38 -12.79 11.86
C ALA A 127 -4.97 -14.17 12.23
N ALA A 128 -6.29 -14.26 12.30
CA ALA A 128 -7.01 -15.49 12.64
C ALA A 128 -7.15 -16.48 11.45
N GLU A 129 -6.80 -16.04 10.24
CA GLU A 129 -6.98 -16.84 9.02
C GLU A 129 -5.74 -17.68 8.68
N ASP A 130 -5.96 -18.81 8.03
CA ASP A 130 -4.91 -19.77 7.65
C ASP A 130 -3.86 -19.15 6.71
N PHE A 131 -4.24 -18.13 5.94
CA PHE A 131 -3.33 -17.45 5.03
C PHE A 131 -2.40 -16.42 5.73
N ARG A 132 -2.54 -16.19 7.04
CA ARG A 132 -1.78 -15.15 7.77
C ARG A 132 -0.26 -15.24 7.54
N SER A 133 0.28 -16.42 7.48
CA SER A 133 1.72 -16.63 7.24
C SER A 133 2.19 -16.23 5.83
N ASN A 134 1.25 -16.13 4.87
CA ASN A 134 1.55 -15.82 3.47
C ASN A 134 1.45 -14.34 3.13
N ILE A 135 0.91 -13.53 4.04
CA ILE A 135 0.73 -12.09 3.85
C ILE A 135 1.49 -11.29 4.89
N LYS A 136 1.78 -10.04 4.55
CA LYS A 136 2.25 -8.99 5.47
C LYS A 136 1.20 -7.92 5.62
N ILE A 137 1.01 -7.42 6.84
CA ILE A 137 0.06 -6.34 7.14
C ILE A 137 0.83 -5.07 7.41
N MET A 138 0.57 -4.05 6.61
CA MET A 138 1.18 -2.73 6.72
C MET A 138 0.11 -1.69 7.08
N VAL A 139 0.39 -0.86 8.07
CA VAL A 139 -0.56 0.14 8.57
C VAL A 139 0.01 1.55 8.47
N GLY A 140 -0.87 2.53 8.28
CA GLY A 140 -0.50 3.94 8.23
C GLY A 140 -1.69 4.88 8.38
N GLY A 141 -1.39 6.15 8.53
CA GLY A 141 -2.36 7.23 8.74
C GLY A 141 -1.94 8.15 9.88
N ALA A 142 -2.50 9.36 9.93
CA ALA A 142 -2.01 10.41 10.83
C ALA A 142 -1.99 10.04 12.32
N PRO A 143 -2.98 9.31 12.89
CA PRO A 143 -2.94 8.92 14.30
C PRO A 143 -2.16 7.64 14.57
N ILE A 144 -1.68 6.95 13.51
CA ILE A 144 -1.02 5.66 13.65
C ILE A 144 0.45 5.88 14.02
N THR A 145 0.93 5.08 14.96
CA THR A 145 2.33 5.08 15.43
C THR A 145 2.92 3.67 15.34
N GLN A 146 4.24 3.58 15.46
CA GLN A 146 4.91 2.28 15.50
C GLN A 146 4.43 1.45 16.70
N GLU A 147 4.26 2.08 17.88
CA GLU A 147 3.78 1.41 19.10
C GLU A 147 2.39 0.80 18.90
N PHE A 148 1.49 1.54 18.23
CA PHE A 148 0.17 1.02 17.92
C PHE A 148 0.22 -0.13 16.92
N ALA A 149 1.05 -0.04 15.89
CA ALA A 149 1.25 -1.12 14.92
C ALA A 149 1.75 -2.41 15.60
N ASP A 150 2.72 -2.27 16.51
CA ASP A 150 3.26 -3.38 17.28
C ASP A 150 2.19 -3.98 18.22
N GLU A 151 1.40 -3.14 18.90
CA GLU A 151 0.30 -3.57 19.79
C GLU A 151 -0.73 -4.41 19.06
N ILE A 152 -1.13 -4.00 17.84
CA ILE A 152 -2.17 -4.70 17.08
C ILE A 152 -1.65 -5.89 16.27
N GLY A 153 -0.32 -6.10 16.22
CA GLY A 153 0.30 -7.21 15.51
C GLY A 153 0.45 -7.00 13.99
N ALA A 154 0.52 -5.74 13.54
CA ALA A 154 0.88 -5.42 12.17
C ALA A 154 2.36 -5.70 11.91
N ASP A 155 2.71 -6.06 10.68
CA ASP A 155 4.11 -6.38 10.31
C ASP A 155 4.94 -5.12 10.05
N ALA A 156 4.31 -3.99 9.72
CA ALA A 156 4.99 -2.74 9.48
C ALA A 156 4.08 -1.51 9.65
N TYR A 157 4.70 -0.41 10.01
CA TYR A 157 4.13 0.95 10.00
C TYR A 157 4.97 1.84 9.10
N THR A 158 4.33 2.76 8.40
CA THR A 158 5.03 3.80 7.63
C THR A 158 4.33 5.15 7.79
N ALA A 159 5.14 6.19 7.96
CA ALA A 159 4.65 7.53 8.23
C ALA A 159 4.23 8.29 6.95
N ASP A 160 4.71 7.87 5.79
CA ASP A 160 4.51 8.55 4.51
C ASP A 160 4.46 7.57 3.33
N ALA A 161 4.00 8.06 2.18
CA ALA A 161 3.78 7.24 0.98
C ALA A 161 5.09 6.71 0.34
N ALA A 162 6.19 7.46 0.43
CA ALA A 162 7.46 7.03 -0.12
C ALA A 162 8.04 5.88 0.71
N SER A 163 8.02 6.04 2.05
CA SER A 163 8.42 4.99 2.99
C SER A 163 7.55 3.75 2.86
N ALA A 164 6.24 3.91 2.57
CA ALA A 164 5.34 2.80 2.32
C ALA A 164 5.77 1.97 1.09
N ALA A 165 6.13 2.62 -0.01
CA ALA A 165 6.59 1.93 -1.22
C ALA A 165 7.91 1.17 -1.01
N GLU A 166 8.85 1.74 -0.27
CA GLU A 166 10.11 1.06 0.08
C GLU A 166 9.87 -0.14 0.99
N LYS A 167 9.07 0.07 2.05
CA LYS A 167 8.77 -0.99 3.00
C LYS A 167 8.03 -2.16 2.34
N ALA A 168 7.12 -1.87 1.42
CA ALA A 168 6.43 -2.89 0.64
C ALA A 168 7.41 -3.74 -0.19
N LYS A 169 8.45 -3.12 -0.81
CA LYS A 169 9.49 -3.86 -1.53
C LYS A 169 10.28 -4.80 -0.61
N GLU A 170 10.64 -4.33 0.59
CA GLU A 170 11.32 -5.16 1.59
C GLU A 170 10.47 -6.37 2.03
N LEU A 171 9.17 -6.15 2.24
CA LEU A 171 8.24 -7.17 2.69
C LEU A 171 7.89 -8.20 1.61
N ALA A 172 7.99 -7.82 0.32
CA ALA A 172 7.69 -8.68 -0.81
C ALA A 172 8.89 -9.51 -1.30
N ALA A 173 10.12 -9.14 -0.89
CA ALA A 173 11.36 -9.84 -1.25
C ALA A 173 11.46 -11.19 -0.54
#